data_5d79b85d03972faa4314b0899cda0d16
#
_entry.id   5d79b85d03972faa4314b0899cda0d16
#
_cell.length_a   1.000
_cell.length_b   1.000
_cell.length_c   1.000
_cell.angle_alpha   90.00
_cell.angle_beta   90.00
_cell.angle_gamma   90.00
#
_symmetry.space_group_name_H-M   'P 1'
#
loop_
_entity.id
_entity.type
_entity.pdbx_description
1 polymer ?
#
loop_
_entity_poly.entity_id
_entity_poly.type
_entity_poly.pdbx_seq_one_letter_code
_entity_poly.pdbx_strand_id
1 'polypeptide(L)'
;MPTLLIIRPSNRPQQDIQTCHAAGWQAQVLSPIEIEADRSALKKLPEQFKQADVVFWVSPTAIETAAPHLNFSDGPRAHITVGQTSQHTLAQFSPYPVFSPEDGNDSEAVLRMPIWKNLPPNARVLIIRGHGGRDFLADKLTELGFQIDIAEIYFRRPHAIDWQHFKTEDIAAAYITSGEIAREFFHQIPPQFSRFFESLLYFTHHPRIADALRIVGAKHVKTVTSLSAALSSIPQRSQAVNPVEDN
;
A
#
# COMPACT_ATOMS: atom_id res chain seq x y z
N MET A 1 -16.42 2.61 21.53
CA MET A 1 -15.14 3.13 20.93
C MET A 1 -15.38 3.32 19.45
N PRO A 2 -14.89 4.41 18.85
CA PRO A 2 -15.07 4.60 17.41
C PRO A 2 -14.30 3.54 16.62
N THR A 3 -14.87 3.11 15.49
CA THR A 3 -14.28 2.11 14.59
C THR A 3 -13.77 2.76 13.32
N LEU A 4 -12.54 2.43 12.92
CA LEU A 4 -11.99 2.75 11.62
C LEU A 4 -12.12 1.53 10.71
N LEU A 5 -12.67 1.73 9.50
CA LEU A 5 -12.58 0.73 8.44
C LEU A 5 -11.20 0.80 7.78
N ILE A 6 -10.49 -0.32 7.78
CA ILE A 6 -9.23 -0.49 7.05
C ILE A 6 -9.56 -1.26 5.78
N ILE A 7 -9.49 -0.58 4.62
CA ILE A 7 -9.84 -1.16 3.33
C ILE A 7 -8.56 -1.40 2.52
N ARG A 8 -8.10 -2.65 2.51
CA ARG A 8 -6.85 -3.08 1.88
C ARG A 8 -6.82 -4.60 1.63
N PRO A 9 -5.83 -5.11 0.86
CA PRO A 9 -5.69 -6.56 0.68
C PRO A 9 -5.54 -7.31 1.99
N SER A 10 -6.02 -8.54 2.04
CA SER A 10 -6.13 -9.36 3.26
C SER A 10 -4.79 -9.69 3.95
N ASN A 11 -3.67 -9.59 3.24
CA ASN A 11 -2.36 -9.96 3.74
C ASN A 11 -1.68 -8.91 4.67
N ARG A 12 -2.27 -7.70 4.88
CA ARG A 12 -1.55 -6.61 5.56
C ARG A 12 -2.33 -5.79 6.61
N PRO A 13 -3.34 -6.31 7.30
CA PRO A 13 -4.10 -5.48 8.23
C PRO A 13 -3.43 -5.30 9.59
N GLN A 14 -2.48 -6.15 9.99
CA GLN A 14 -2.02 -6.25 11.37
C GLN A 14 -1.38 -4.97 11.92
N GLN A 15 -0.51 -4.33 11.15
CA GLN A 15 0.13 -3.07 11.58
C GLN A 15 -0.88 -1.94 11.73
N ASP A 16 -1.87 -1.84 10.81
CA ASP A 16 -2.90 -0.82 10.88
C ASP A 16 -3.86 -1.07 12.05
N ILE A 17 -4.20 -2.33 12.32
CA ILE A 17 -5.00 -2.72 13.49
C ILE A 17 -4.29 -2.31 14.78
N GLN A 18 -2.99 -2.61 14.90
CA GLN A 18 -2.19 -2.20 16.06
C GLN A 18 -2.14 -0.68 16.22
N THR A 19 -1.98 0.05 15.12
CA THR A 19 -1.99 1.52 15.12
C THR A 19 -3.34 2.08 15.59
N CYS A 20 -4.46 1.48 15.16
CA CYS A 20 -5.79 1.85 15.63
C CYS A 20 -5.92 1.59 17.13
N HIS A 21 -5.57 0.40 17.60
CA HIS A 21 -5.67 0.05 19.03
C HIS A 21 -4.82 0.96 19.92
N ALA A 22 -3.58 1.26 19.50
CA ALA A 22 -2.69 2.16 20.22
C ALA A 22 -3.26 3.59 20.34
N ALA A 23 -4.09 4.01 19.38
CA ALA A 23 -4.79 5.29 19.37
C ALA A 23 -6.17 5.25 20.07
N GLY A 24 -6.56 4.12 20.67
CA GLY A 24 -7.85 3.97 21.33
C GLY A 24 -9.05 3.76 20.39
N TRP A 25 -8.78 3.23 19.17
CA TRP A 25 -9.78 2.94 18.15
C TRP A 25 -9.97 1.43 17.97
N GLN A 26 -11.19 1.02 17.61
CA GLN A 26 -11.41 -0.29 17.02
C GLN A 26 -11.07 -0.27 15.53
N ALA A 27 -10.67 -1.42 15.00
CA ALA A 27 -10.39 -1.59 13.58
C ALA A 27 -11.26 -2.71 13.01
N GLN A 28 -11.94 -2.42 11.89
CA GLN A 28 -12.60 -3.43 11.08
C GLN A 28 -11.95 -3.48 9.71
N VAL A 29 -11.57 -4.66 9.25
CA VAL A 29 -10.90 -4.85 7.95
C VAL A 29 -11.90 -5.31 6.91
N LEU A 30 -11.91 -4.64 5.76
CA LEU A 30 -12.60 -5.08 4.57
C LEU A 30 -11.57 -5.25 3.44
N SER A 31 -11.56 -6.44 2.83
CA SER A 31 -10.57 -6.79 1.81
C SER A 31 -11.26 -7.10 0.49
N PRO A 32 -11.46 -6.10 -0.39
CA PRO A 32 -12.09 -6.32 -1.69
C PRO A 32 -11.17 -6.99 -2.70
N ILE A 33 -9.88 -7.11 -2.38
CA ILE A 33 -8.84 -7.71 -3.22
C ILE A 33 -8.01 -8.67 -2.37
N GLU A 34 -7.74 -9.84 -2.93
CA GLU A 34 -6.70 -10.74 -2.42
C GLU A 34 -5.46 -10.75 -3.30
N ILE A 35 -4.33 -11.09 -2.71
CA ILE A 35 -3.03 -11.22 -3.39
C ILE A 35 -2.78 -12.71 -3.63
N GLU A 36 -2.75 -13.09 -4.91
CA GLU A 36 -2.43 -14.44 -5.37
C GLU A 36 -1.01 -14.46 -5.93
N ALA A 37 -0.10 -15.21 -5.31
CA ALA A 37 1.28 -15.32 -5.77
C ALA A 37 1.38 -16.06 -7.11
N ASP A 38 2.13 -15.49 -8.07
CA ASP A 38 2.50 -16.19 -9.30
C ASP A 38 3.68 -17.12 -9.04
N ARG A 39 3.36 -18.39 -8.77
CA ARG A 39 4.36 -19.42 -8.47
C ARG A 39 5.36 -19.63 -9.62
N SER A 40 4.93 -19.42 -10.86
CA SER A 40 5.78 -19.56 -12.05
C SER A 40 6.83 -18.44 -12.11
N ALA A 41 6.41 -17.21 -11.88
CA ALA A 41 7.30 -16.06 -11.84
C ALA A 41 8.25 -16.14 -10.62
N LEU A 42 7.74 -16.50 -9.45
CA LEU A 42 8.57 -16.68 -8.25
C LEU A 42 9.65 -17.75 -8.41
N LYS A 43 9.39 -18.79 -9.19
CA LYS A 43 10.40 -19.82 -9.50
C LYS A 43 11.56 -19.30 -10.36
N LYS A 44 11.31 -18.31 -11.22
CA LYS A 44 12.32 -17.67 -12.09
C LYS A 44 13.05 -16.52 -11.40
N LEU A 45 12.43 -15.93 -10.38
CA LEU A 45 12.92 -14.74 -9.72
C LEU A 45 14.35 -14.84 -9.16
N PRO A 46 14.80 -15.93 -8.53
CA PRO A 46 16.18 -16.02 -8.02
C PRO A 46 17.24 -15.85 -9.11
N GLU A 47 17.00 -16.33 -10.32
CA GLU A 47 17.95 -16.17 -11.44
C GLU A 47 17.94 -14.72 -11.96
N GLN A 48 16.78 -14.10 -12.11
CA GLN A 48 16.67 -12.67 -12.46
C GLN A 48 17.36 -11.78 -11.41
N PHE A 49 17.20 -12.14 -10.13
CA PHE A 49 17.79 -11.41 -9.01
C PHE A 49 19.33 -11.46 -9.03
N LYS A 50 19.92 -12.61 -9.33
CA LYS A 50 21.39 -12.78 -9.47
C LYS A 50 21.98 -11.95 -10.60
N GLN A 51 21.23 -11.79 -11.69
CA GLN A 51 21.69 -11.10 -12.89
C GLN A 51 21.52 -9.59 -12.83
N ALA A 52 20.82 -9.06 -11.83
CA ALA A 52 20.56 -7.65 -11.69
C ALA A 52 21.75 -6.90 -11.04
N ASP A 53 21.99 -5.68 -11.45
CA ASP A 53 22.92 -4.75 -10.79
C ASP A 53 22.22 -3.97 -9.67
N VAL A 54 20.90 -3.76 -9.82
CA VAL A 54 20.05 -3.07 -8.84
C VAL A 54 18.62 -3.61 -8.91
N VAL A 55 17.93 -3.63 -7.78
CA VAL A 55 16.51 -4.04 -7.71
C VAL A 55 15.63 -2.89 -7.26
N PHE A 56 14.56 -2.64 -8.01
CA PHE A 56 13.48 -1.75 -7.62
C PHE A 56 12.25 -2.54 -7.15
N TRP A 57 11.83 -2.26 -5.92
CA TRP A 57 10.68 -2.88 -5.26
C TRP A 57 9.50 -1.92 -5.25
N VAL A 58 8.47 -2.20 -6.03
CA VAL A 58 7.38 -1.23 -6.27
C VAL A 58 6.42 -1.06 -5.10
N SER A 59 6.42 -1.98 -4.13
CA SER A 59 5.49 -1.92 -3.00
C SER A 59 5.89 -2.88 -1.88
N PRO A 60 5.39 -2.67 -0.66
CA PRO A 60 5.55 -3.64 0.41
C PRO A 60 4.99 -5.03 0.06
N THR A 61 3.87 -5.11 -0.67
CA THR A 61 3.33 -6.40 -1.14
C THR A 61 4.31 -7.14 -2.05
N ALA A 62 4.99 -6.42 -2.96
CA ALA A 62 6.03 -7.02 -3.80
C ALA A 62 7.18 -7.60 -2.96
N ILE A 63 7.59 -6.88 -1.92
CA ILE A 63 8.64 -7.32 -1.00
C ILE A 63 8.20 -8.58 -0.24
N GLU A 64 7.05 -8.55 0.41
CA GLU A 64 6.55 -9.69 1.21
C GLU A 64 6.32 -10.95 0.37
N THR A 65 5.91 -10.77 -0.90
CA THR A 65 5.71 -11.90 -1.81
C THR A 65 7.04 -12.46 -2.32
N ALA A 66 8.03 -11.62 -2.63
CA ALA A 66 9.27 -12.04 -3.28
C ALA A 66 10.41 -12.38 -2.32
N ALA A 67 10.62 -11.56 -1.28
CA ALA A 67 11.80 -11.66 -0.41
C ALA A 67 11.99 -13.05 0.24
N PRO A 68 10.92 -13.76 0.68
CA PRO A 68 11.07 -15.13 1.21
C PRO A 68 11.62 -16.16 0.21
N HIS A 69 11.62 -15.84 -1.09
CA HIS A 69 12.11 -16.72 -2.16
C HIS A 69 13.54 -16.38 -2.61
N LEU A 70 14.17 -15.37 -2.00
CA LEU A 70 15.47 -14.84 -2.42
C LEU A 70 16.54 -15.08 -1.35
N ASN A 71 17.75 -15.41 -1.82
CA ASN A 71 18.95 -15.29 -1.02
C ASN A 71 19.62 -13.95 -1.36
N PHE A 72 19.57 -12.98 -0.46
CA PHE A 72 20.12 -11.64 -0.70
C PHE A 72 21.64 -11.65 -0.92
N SER A 73 22.35 -12.65 -0.42
CA SER A 73 23.81 -12.79 -0.65
C SER A 73 24.17 -13.08 -2.11
N ASP A 74 23.24 -13.63 -2.89
CA ASP A 74 23.44 -14.02 -4.29
C ASP A 74 23.11 -12.89 -5.29
N GLY A 75 22.53 -11.80 -4.84
CA GLY A 75 22.02 -10.71 -5.68
C GLY A 75 22.74 -9.38 -5.47
N PRO A 76 22.20 -8.30 -6.05
CA PRO A 76 22.79 -6.98 -5.95
C PRO A 76 22.73 -6.44 -4.53
N ARG A 77 23.66 -5.54 -4.22
CA ARG A 77 23.70 -4.84 -2.91
C ARG A 77 22.90 -3.53 -2.90
N ALA A 78 22.42 -3.10 -4.05
CA ALA A 78 21.65 -1.87 -4.18
C ALA A 78 20.16 -2.19 -4.34
N HIS A 79 19.38 -1.78 -3.37
CA HIS A 79 17.92 -1.95 -3.37
C HIS A 79 17.25 -0.59 -3.32
N ILE A 80 16.30 -0.36 -4.21
CA ILE A 80 15.52 0.86 -4.29
C ILE A 80 14.06 0.53 -4.01
N THR A 81 13.38 1.35 -3.25
CA THR A 81 11.95 1.21 -2.97
C THR A 81 11.21 2.49 -3.31
N VAL A 82 9.88 2.38 -3.48
CA VAL A 82 9.04 3.53 -3.83
C VAL A 82 8.91 4.57 -2.71
N GLY A 83 9.18 4.18 -1.46
CA GLY A 83 9.08 5.08 -0.30
C GLY A 83 9.36 4.37 1.02
N GLN A 84 9.31 5.13 2.11
CA GLN A 84 9.74 4.71 3.45
C GLN A 84 9.07 3.43 3.96
N THR A 85 7.76 3.25 3.75
CA THR A 85 7.07 2.01 4.18
C THR A 85 7.67 0.77 3.52
N SER A 86 7.95 0.83 2.22
CA SER A 86 8.62 -0.26 1.51
C SER A 86 10.06 -0.44 1.98
N GLN A 87 10.76 0.67 2.27
CA GLN A 87 12.12 0.64 2.80
C GLN A 87 12.18 -0.11 4.15
N HIS A 88 11.31 0.25 5.09
CA HIS A 88 11.23 -0.45 6.39
C HIS A 88 10.85 -1.93 6.24
N THR A 89 9.94 -2.25 5.30
CA THR A 89 9.57 -3.64 5.04
C THR A 89 10.76 -4.43 4.51
N LEU A 90 11.51 -3.88 3.53
CA LEU A 90 12.63 -4.60 2.92
C LEU A 90 13.84 -4.74 3.87
N ALA A 91 14.06 -3.76 4.75
CA ALA A 91 15.12 -3.82 5.75
C ALA A 91 14.98 -4.99 6.74
N GLN A 92 13.81 -5.64 6.82
CA GLN A 92 13.60 -6.84 7.62
C GLN A 92 14.14 -8.11 6.93
N PHE A 93 14.37 -8.07 5.63
CA PHE A 93 14.82 -9.19 4.81
C PHE A 93 16.25 -9.02 4.30
N SER A 94 16.61 -7.78 3.90
CA SER A 94 17.89 -7.49 3.27
C SER A 94 18.92 -7.00 4.30
N PRO A 95 20.14 -7.57 4.31
CA PRO A 95 21.25 -7.04 5.10
C PRO A 95 21.93 -5.83 4.46
N TYR A 96 21.53 -5.46 3.24
CA TYR A 96 22.13 -4.38 2.46
C TYR A 96 21.35 -3.07 2.59
N PRO A 97 21.98 -1.92 2.25
CA PRO A 97 21.31 -0.64 2.25
C PRO A 97 20.11 -0.61 1.31
N VAL A 98 19.03 -0.03 1.80
CA VAL A 98 17.79 0.16 1.03
C VAL A 98 17.56 1.65 0.84
N PHE A 99 17.46 2.10 -0.40
CA PHE A 99 17.27 3.49 -0.77
C PHE A 99 15.80 3.77 -1.07
N SER A 100 15.31 4.93 -0.66
CA SER A 100 13.98 5.44 -1.03
C SER A 100 14.06 6.93 -1.30
N PRO A 101 13.12 7.50 -2.08
CA PRO A 101 13.06 8.95 -2.25
C PRO A 101 12.89 9.67 -0.91
N GLU A 102 13.56 10.81 -0.74
CA GLU A 102 13.36 11.70 0.40
C GLU A 102 12.04 12.46 0.27
N ASP A 103 11.74 12.90 -0.97
CA ASP A 103 10.54 13.64 -1.32
C ASP A 103 9.64 12.83 -2.25
N GLY A 104 8.47 12.43 -1.74
CA GLY A 104 7.48 11.68 -2.50
C GLY A 104 7.59 10.17 -2.30
N ASN A 105 6.61 9.47 -2.86
CA ASN A 105 6.46 8.02 -2.76
C ASN A 105 5.83 7.44 -4.05
N ASP A 106 6.30 7.92 -5.18
CA ASP A 106 5.85 7.52 -6.51
C ASP A 106 7.03 7.29 -7.47
N SER A 107 6.72 6.83 -8.68
CA SER A 107 7.72 6.53 -9.70
C SER A 107 8.50 7.76 -10.14
N GLU A 108 7.88 8.93 -10.11
CA GLU A 108 8.47 10.21 -10.46
C GLU A 108 9.52 10.63 -9.43
N ALA A 109 9.25 10.41 -8.14
CA ALA A 109 10.22 10.64 -7.06
C ALA A 109 11.39 9.65 -7.14
N VAL A 110 11.12 8.37 -7.39
CA VAL A 110 12.16 7.35 -7.61
C VAL A 110 13.07 7.72 -8.76
N LEU A 111 12.52 8.23 -9.87
CA LEU A 111 13.30 8.61 -11.05
C LEU A 111 14.27 9.78 -10.78
N ARG A 112 13.94 10.67 -9.84
CA ARG A 112 14.80 11.80 -9.45
C ARG A 112 15.95 11.42 -8.51
N MET A 113 15.98 10.18 -8.00
CA MET A 113 17.02 9.76 -7.06
C MET A 113 18.41 9.80 -7.70
N PRO A 114 19.43 10.31 -6.99
CA PRO A 114 20.79 10.41 -7.52
C PRO A 114 21.47 9.05 -7.78
N ILE A 115 20.96 7.97 -7.22
CA ILE A 115 21.52 6.62 -7.36
C ILE A 115 21.64 6.19 -8.83
N TRP A 116 20.72 6.62 -9.70
CA TRP A 116 20.74 6.26 -11.12
C TRP A 116 21.99 6.78 -11.84
N LYS A 117 22.55 7.93 -11.40
CA LYS A 117 23.77 8.51 -11.97
C LYS A 117 25.03 7.74 -11.58
N ASN A 118 24.96 6.94 -10.52
CA ASN A 118 26.10 6.18 -9.99
C ASN A 118 26.14 4.75 -10.51
N LEU A 119 25.13 4.31 -11.27
CA LEU A 119 25.11 2.99 -11.90
C LEU A 119 25.94 3.01 -13.21
N PRO A 120 26.57 1.88 -13.55
CA PRO A 120 27.29 1.77 -14.81
C PRO A 120 26.33 1.90 -16.01
N PRO A 121 26.81 2.37 -17.18
CA PRO A 121 26.04 2.32 -18.41
C PRO A 121 25.55 0.90 -18.70
N ASN A 122 24.30 0.79 -19.19
CA ASN A 122 23.64 -0.48 -19.45
C ASN A 122 23.44 -1.40 -18.21
N ALA A 123 23.49 -0.84 -17.00
CA ALA A 123 23.18 -1.60 -15.79
C ALA A 123 21.80 -2.27 -15.89
N ARG A 124 21.73 -3.51 -15.40
CA ARG A 124 20.48 -4.29 -15.39
C ARG A 124 19.67 -3.95 -14.15
N VAL A 125 18.49 -3.39 -14.36
CA VAL A 125 17.53 -3.04 -13.31
C VAL A 125 16.42 -4.08 -13.28
N LEU A 126 16.31 -4.82 -12.18
CA LEU A 126 15.17 -5.70 -11.95
C LEU A 126 14.05 -4.94 -11.24
N ILE A 127 12.87 -4.89 -11.85
CA ILE A 127 11.65 -4.31 -11.26
C ILE A 127 10.76 -5.43 -10.77
N ILE A 128 10.56 -5.52 -9.45
CA ILE A 128 9.69 -6.54 -8.84
C ILE A 128 8.34 -5.92 -8.51
N ARG A 129 7.26 -6.43 -9.16
CA ARG A 129 5.92 -5.85 -9.07
C ARG A 129 4.80 -6.90 -9.16
N GLY A 130 3.55 -6.48 -8.97
CA GLY A 130 2.37 -7.27 -9.33
C GLY A 130 2.01 -7.10 -10.80
N HIS A 131 1.27 -8.07 -11.35
CA HIS A 131 0.75 -8.01 -12.72
C HIS A 131 -0.06 -6.73 -12.97
N GLY A 132 0.05 -6.19 -14.19
CA GLY A 132 -0.65 -4.97 -14.63
C GLY A 132 -0.12 -3.68 -13.97
N GLY A 133 1.09 -3.67 -13.46
CA GLY A 133 1.74 -2.48 -12.95
C GLY A 133 2.02 -1.47 -14.08
N ARG A 134 2.18 -0.17 -13.72
CA ARG A 134 2.50 0.90 -14.71
C ARG A 134 3.90 0.71 -15.26
N ASP A 135 4.07 0.93 -16.56
CA ASP A 135 5.36 0.81 -17.24
C ASP A 135 6.19 2.10 -17.19
N PHE A 136 5.61 3.21 -16.73
CA PHE A 136 6.23 4.53 -16.72
C PHE A 136 7.70 4.55 -16.24
N LEU A 137 8.01 3.90 -15.10
CA LEU A 137 9.38 3.88 -14.60
C LEU A 137 10.29 3.01 -15.48
N ALA A 138 9.81 1.87 -15.96
CA ALA A 138 10.54 0.98 -16.85
C ALA A 138 10.91 1.71 -18.15
N ASP A 139 9.93 2.40 -18.74
CA ASP A 139 10.14 3.17 -19.97
C ASP A 139 11.19 4.27 -19.76
N LYS A 140 11.06 5.04 -18.67
CA LYS A 140 12.01 6.14 -18.39
C LYS A 140 13.41 5.65 -18.06
N LEU A 141 13.56 4.53 -17.38
CA LEU A 141 14.88 3.93 -17.12
C LEU A 141 15.49 3.36 -18.42
N THR A 142 14.66 2.80 -19.30
CA THR A 142 15.12 2.37 -20.65
C THR A 142 15.58 3.56 -21.49
N GLU A 143 14.87 4.69 -21.47
CA GLU A 143 15.29 5.94 -22.13
C GLU A 143 16.65 6.45 -21.59
N LEU A 144 16.96 6.17 -20.31
CA LEU A 144 18.26 6.50 -19.69
C LEU A 144 19.37 5.47 -20.01
N GLY A 145 19.08 4.44 -20.80
CA GLY A 145 20.06 3.44 -21.27
C GLY A 145 20.22 2.23 -20.35
N PHE A 146 19.35 2.03 -19.37
CA PHE A 146 19.38 0.82 -18.53
C PHE A 146 18.72 -0.37 -19.22
N GLN A 147 19.17 -1.58 -18.87
CA GLN A 147 18.51 -2.83 -19.26
C GLN A 147 17.45 -3.17 -18.22
N ILE A 148 16.19 -3.23 -18.62
CA ILE A 148 15.07 -3.45 -17.70
C ILE A 148 14.62 -4.89 -17.77
N ASP A 149 14.57 -5.55 -16.60
CA ASP A 149 13.96 -6.84 -16.40
C ASP A 149 12.76 -6.66 -15.44
N ILE A 150 11.60 -7.25 -15.74
CA ILE A 150 10.38 -7.10 -14.94
C ILE A 150 9.97 -8.47 -14.42
N ALA A 151 9.84 -8.59 -13.10
CA ALA A 151 9.28 -9.76 -12.43
C ALA A 151 7.88 -9.42 -11.91
N GLU A 152 6.85 -9.90 -12.61
CA GLU A 152 5.46 -9.80 -12.18
C GLU A 152 5.10 -11.04 -11.36
N ILE A 153 5.10 -10.90 -10.03
CA ILE A 153 5.16 -12.03 -9.11
C ILE A 153 3.86 -12.30 -8.35
N TYR A 154 2.84 -11.49 -8.54
CA TYR A 154 1.52 -11.71 -7.95
C TYR A 154 0.41 -11.07 -8.76
N PHE A 155 -0.77 -11.66 -8.67
CA PHE A 155 -2.03 -11.11 -9.18
C PHE A 155 -2.81 -10.42 -8.06
N ARG A 156 -3.60 -9.42 -8.43
CA ARG A 156 -4.66 -8.86 -7.61
C ARG A 156 -5.96 -9.47 -8.09
N ARG A 157 -6.63 -10.25 -7.25
CA ARG A 157 -7.90 -10.88 -7.58
C ARG A 157 -9.02 -10.19 -6.81
N PRO A 158 -10.16 -9.92 -7.45
CA PRO A 158 -11.35 -9.52 -6.70
C PRO A 158 -11.66 -10.56 -5.63
N HIS A 159 -11.94 -10.07 -4.41
CA HIS A 159 -12.31 -10.89 -3.27
C HIS A 159 -13.65 -10.40 -2.74
N ALA A 160 -14.65 -11.29 -2.68
CA ALA A 160 -15.99 -10.94 -2.25
C ALA A 160 -16.02 -10.53 -0.77
N ILE A 161 -16.56 -9.36 -0.49
CA ILE A 161 -16.78 -8.89 0.88
C ILE A 161 -18.06 -9.56 1.42
N ASP A 162 -17.97 -10.18 2.60
CA ASP A 162 -19.15 -10.65 3.32
C ASP A 162 -19.88 -9.46 3.96
N TRP A 163 -21.02 -9.11 3.39
CA TRP A 163 -21.89 -8.04 3.87
C TRP A 163 -22.98 -8.53 4.83
N GLN A 164 -23.13 -9.83 5.04
CA GLN A 164 -24.25 -10.40 5.79
C GLN A 164 -24.27 -9.92 7.24
N HIS A 165 -23.09 -9.78 7.85
CA HIS A 165 -22.93 -9.36 9.24
C HIS A 165 -22.36 -7.94 9.38
N PHE A 166 -22.27 -7.20 8.27
CA PHE A 166 -21.74 -5.84 8.28
C PHE A 166 -22.70 -4.88 8.98
N LYS A 167 -22.17 -4.12 9.92
CA LYS A 167 -22.89 -3.09 10.67
C LYS A 167 -22.21 -1.75 10.48
N THR A 168 -23.03 -0.70 10.39
CA THR A 168 -22.54 0.69 10.21
C THR A 168 -22.37 1.45 11.52
N GLU A 169 -22.92 0.90 12.62
CA GLU A 169 -22.82 1.51 13.95
C GLU A 169 -21.36 1.62 14.37
N ASP A 170 -21.03 2.76 14.98
CA ASP A 170 -19.68 3.10 15.47
C ASP A 170 -18.59 3.32 14.40
N ILE A 171 -18.89 3.10 13.10
CA ILE A 171 -17.91 3.40 12.05
C ILE A 171 -17.81 4.90 11.86
N ALA A 172 -16.65 5.46 12.15
CA ALA A 172 -16.41 6.91 12.08
C ALA A 172 -15.70 7.35 10.79
N ALA A 173 -14.85 6.49 10.23
CA ALA A 173 -14.10 6.78 9.01
C ALA A 173 -13.57 5.51 8.36
N ALA A 174 -12.99 5.64 7.17
CA ALA A 174 -12.27 4.58 6.46
C ALA A 174 -10.86 5.04 6.05
N TYR A 175 -9.91 4.10 5.98
CA TYR A 175 -8.57 4.31 5.47
C TYR A 175 -8.32 3.41 4.26
N ILE A 176 -7.96 4.03 3.12
CA ILE A 176 -7.71 3.35 1.83
C ILE A 176 -6.36 3.80 1.29
N THR A 177 -5.55 2.84 0.84
CA THR A 177 -4.16 3.07 0.39
C THR A 177 -3.93 2.87 -1.10
N SER A 178 -4.98 2.58 -1.89
CA SER A 178 -4.88 2.33 -3.34
C SER A 178 -6.16 2.73 -4.06
N GLY A 179 -6.03 3.38 -5.22
CA GLY A 179 -7.18 3.70 -6.08
C GLY A 179 -7.84 2.48 -6.71
N GLU A 180 -7.11 1.39 -6.94
CA GLU A 180 -7.65 0.12 -7.41
C GLU A 180 -8.56 -0.50 -6.34
N ILE A 181 -8.09 -0.53 -5.09
CA ILE A 181 -8.88 -1.00 -3.95
C ILE A 181 -10.14 -0.15 -3.76
N ALA A 182 -10.04 1.18 -3.93
CA ALA A 182 -11.20 2.05 -3.85
C ALA A 182 -12.26 1.70 -4.88
N ARG A 183 -11.86 1.49 -6.15
CA ARG A 183 -12.79 1.09 -7.23
C ARG A 183 -13.44 -0.26 -6.93
N GLU A 184 -12.63 -1.26 -6.57
CA GLU A 184 -13.15 -2.60 -6.30
C GLU A 184 -14.06 -2.63 -5.08
N PHE A 185 -13.72 -1.89 -4.03
CA PHE A 185 -14.55 -1.75 -2.84
C PHE A 185 -15.91 -1.14 -3.17
N PHE A 186 -15.94 0.02 -3.86
CA PHE A 186 -17.19 0.70 -4.20
C PHE A 186 -18.06 -0.12 -5.17
N HIS A 187 -17.43 -0.91 -6.07
CA HIS A 187 -18.16 -1.83 -6.96
C HIS A 187 -18.93 -2.91 -6.19
N GLN A 188 -18.44 -3.34 -5.03
CA GLN A 188 -19.04 -4.40 -4.23
C GLN A 188 -20.06 -3.89 -3.19
N ILE A 189 -20.23 -2.58 -3.01
CA ILE A 189 -21.15 -2.03 -2.00
C ILE A 189 -22.60 -2.35 -2.35
N PRO A 190 -23.34 -3.06 -1.47
CA PRO A 190 -24.76 -3.30 -1.68
C PRO A 190 -25.58 -2.00 -1.64
N PRO A 191 -26.69 -1.89 -2.38
CA PRO A 191 -27.50 -0.68 -2.48
C PRO A 191 -27.92 -0.10 -1.11
N GLN A 192 -28.21 -0.92 -0.12
CA GLN A 192 -28.60 -0.49 1.22
C GLN A 192 -27.49 0.27 1.96
N PHE A 193 -26.22 0.06 1.64
CA PHE A 193 -25.09 0.74 2.25
C PHE A 193 -24.53 1.90 1.42
N SER A 194 -25.01 2.12 0.18
CA SER A 194 -24.45 3.13 -0.74
C SER A 194 -24.39 4.51 -0.13
N ARG A 195 -25.51 5.00 0.45
CA ARG A 195 -25.55 6.34 1.08
C ARG A 195 -24.59 6.47 2.26
N PHE A 196 -24.45 5.42 3.05
CA PHE A 196 -23.51 5.40 4.17
C PHE A 196 -22.07 5.57 3.67
N PHE A 197 -21.64 4.74 2.72
CA PHE A 197 -20.27 4.80 2.19
C PHE A 197 -19.99 6.04 1.37
N GLU A 198 -20.97 6.62 0.65
CA GLU A 198 -20.78 7.91 -0.01
C GLU A 198 -20.52 9.06 0.99
N SER A 199 -21.15 9.04 2.16
CA SER A 199 -21.06 10.09 3.20
C SER A 199 -19.97 9.84 4.23
N LEU A 200 -19.33 8.66 4.23
CA LEU A 200 -18.27 8.32 5.17
C LEU A 200 -17.02 9.17 4.91
N LEU A 201 -16.29 9.51 5.96
CA LEU A 201 -15.00 10.19 5.85
C LEU A 201 -13.92 9.19 5.46
N TYR A 202 -13.25 9.44 4.34
CA TYR A 202 -12.12 8.63 3.87
C TYR A 202 -10.79 9.34 4.11
N PHE A 203 -9.81 8.57 4.56
CA PHE A 203 -8.41 8.99 4.62
C PHE A 203 -7.58 8.19 3.62
N THR A 204 -6.62 8.88 3.00
CA THR A 204 -5.63 8.27 2.12
C THR A 204 -4.31 9.04 2.20
N HIS A 205 -3.22 8.44 1.74
CA HIS A 205 -1.89 9.05 1.83
C HIS A 205 -1.43 9.74 0.53
N HIS A 206 -2.24 9.72 -0.54
CA HIS A 206 -1.84 10.29 -1.82
C HIS A 206 -3.00 10.98 -2.55
N PRO A 207 -2.79 12.18 -3.16
CA PRO A 207 -3.82 12.91 -3.89
C PRO A 207 -4.50 12.08 -5.00
N ARG A 208 -3.75 11.28 -5.77
CA ARG A 208 -4.30 10.40 -6.83
C ARG A 208 -5.30 9.37 -6.29
N ILE A 209 -5.10 8.90 -5.06
CA ILE A 209 -6.04 7.97 -4.42
C ILE A 209 -7.30 8.74 -3.96
N ALA A 210 -7.11 9.96 -3.47
CA ALA A 210 -8.23 10.84 -3.11
C ALA A 210 -9.12 11.12 -4.33
N ASP A 211 -8.53 11.38 -5.50
CA ASP A 211 -9.27 11.59 -6.74
C ASP A 211 -10.00 10.32 -7.19
N ALA A 212 -9.35 9.15 -7.09
CA ALA A 212 -10.00 7.87 -7.37
C ALA A 212 -11.22 7.62 -6.45
N LEU A 213 -11.12 7.97 -5.16
CA LEU A 213 -12.22 7.87 -4.22
C LEU A 213 -13.40 8.80 -4.59
N ARG A 214 -13.11 10.04 -4.98
CA ARG A 214 -14.15 10.99 -5.43
C ARG A 214 -14.84 10.51 -6.70
N ILE A 215 -14.09 9.97 -7.65
CA ILE A 215 -14.63 9.41 -8.91
C ILE A 215 -15.63 8.28 -8.64
N VAL A 216 -15.37 7.43 -7.64
CA VAL A 216 -16.27 6.33 -7.29
C VAL A 216 -17.42 6.73 -6.35
N GLY A 217 -17.52 8.00 -5.94
CA GLY A 217 -18.66 8.54 -5.21
C GLY A 217 -18.41 8.94 -3.75
N ALA A 218 -17.18 8.84 -3.23
CA ALA A 218 -16.87 9.30 -1.88
C ALA A 218 -16.94 10.84 -1.80
N LYS A 219 -17.77 11.37 -0.89
CA LYS A 219 -18.00 12.83 -0.75
C LYS A 219 -16.97 13.50 0.17
N HIS A 220 -16.44 12.79 1.15
CA HIS A 220 -15.54 13.33 2.16
C HIS A 220 -14.22 12.59 2.14
N VAL A 221 -13.20 13.20 1.52
CA VAL A 221 -11.86 12.58 1.37
C VAL A 221 -10.78 13.55 1.84
N LYS A 222 -9.92 13.08 2.74
CA LYS A 222 -8.75 13.82 3.26
C LYS A 222 -7.46 13.06 2.95
N THR A 223 -6.44 13.79 2.50
CA THR A 223 -5.08 13.27 2.36
C THR A 223 -4.31 13.51 3.64
N VAL A 224 -3.62 12.49 4.14
CA VAL A 224 -2.85 12.51 5.38
C VAL A 224 -1.47 11.87 5.14
N THR A 225 -0.52 12.16 5.99
CA THR A 225 0.84 11.61 5.89
C THR A 225 0.92 10.16 6.39
N SER A 226 0.06 9.78 7.33
CA SER A 226 0.04 8.43 7.93
C SER A 226 -1.33 8.09 8.51
N LEU A 227 -1.55 6.82 8.85
CA LEU A 227 -2.74 6.38 9.58
C LEU A 227 -2.84 7.05 10.96
N SER A 228 -1.73 7.19 11.66
CA SER A 228 -1.70 7.89 12.97
C SER A 228 -2.17 9.34 12.85
N ALA A 229 -1.74 10.06 11.79
CA ALA A 229 -2.19 11.41 11.51
C ALA A 229 -3.70 11.46 11.19
N ALA A 230 -4.23 10.45 10.49
CA ALA A 230 -5.66 10.31 10.25
C ALA A 230 -6.45 10.23 11.56
N LEU A 231 -6.06 9.29 12.43
CA LEU A 231 -6.72 9.05 13.72
C LEU A 231 -6.70 10.28 14.63
N SER A 232 -5.56 10.99 14.69
CA SER A 232 -5.42 12.22 15.49
C SER A 232 -6.26 13.38 14.96
N SER A 233 -6.66 13.37 13.68
CA SER A 233 -7.45 14.43 13.05
C SER A 233 -8.96 14.30 13.28
N ILE A 234 -9.41 13.17 13.82
CA ILE A 234 -10.82 12.94 14.13
C ILE A 234 -11.08 13.36 15.58
N PRO A 235 -11.99 14.31 15.85
CA PRO A 235 -12.35 14.68 17.22
C PRO A 235 -12.85 13.43 17.97
N GLN A 236 -12.21 13.05 19.04
CA GLN A 236 -12.78 12.05 19.94
C GLN A 236 -14.06 12.65 20.53
N ARG A 237 -15.19 11.95 20.39
CA ARG A 237 -16.40 12.30 21.14
C ARG A 237 -16.04 12.23 22.62
N SER A 238 -15.97 13.40 23.29
CA SER A 238 -15.82 13.47 24.74
C SER A 238 -16.84 12.54 25.36
N GLN A 239 -16.39 11.62 26.22
CA GLN A 239 -17.28 10.88 27.08
C GLN A 239 -18.06 11.96 27.86
N ALA A 240 -19.37 12.00 27.65
CA ALA A 240 -20.23 12.86 28.44
C ALA A 240 -19.99 12.49 29.92
N VAL A 241 -19.38 13.40 30.65
CA VAL A 241 -19.30 13.31 32.10
C VAL A 241 -20.74 13.27 32.59
N ASN A 242 -21.21 12.14 33.09
CA ASN A 242 -22.46 12.07 33.82
C ASN A 242 -22.33 13.07 34.97
N PRO A 243 -23.28 14.01 35.13
CA PRO A 243 -23.31 14.84 36.33
C PRO A 243 -23.52 13.91 37.52
N VAL A 244 -22.60 13.96 38.46
CA VAL A 244 -22.76 13.36 39.78
C VAL A 244 -23.98 14.05 40.39
N GLU A 245 -25.07 13.32 40.58
CA GLU A 245 -26.16 13.75 41.43
C GLU A 245 -25.67 13.76 42.87
N ASP A 246 -25.36 14.97 43.38
CA ASP A 246 -25.20 15.18 44.82
C ASP A 246 -26.56 15.05 45.51
N ASN A 247 -26.69 14.01 46.35
CA ASN A 247 -27.70 13.90 47.37
C ASN A 247 -27.19 14.44 48.72
#